data_d5a847155d07728856d56ffb255862cb
#
_entry.id   d5a847155d07728856d56ffb255862cb
#
_cell.length_a   1.000
_cell.length_b   1.000
_cell.length_c   1.000
_cell.angle_alpha   90.00
_cell.angle_beta   90.00
_cell.angle_gamma   90.00
#
_symmetry.space_group_name_H-M   'P 1'
#
loop_
_entity.id
_entity.type
_entity.pdbx_description
1 polymer ?
#
loop_
_entity_poly.entity_id
_entity_poly.type
_entity_poly.pdbx_seq_one_letter_code
_entity_poly.pdbx_strand_id
1 'polypeptide(L)'
;MKILEMNHVQKSFDNAKDAKLHVLKDISLSVSEGEVASVIGPSGSGKSTLLRCATLLTEMDGGELIYSGEYAAKMDAQGKAVYSDKAELKKIRSIFGLVFQSFNLFPHYSVLKNLMDPQMSVLGRSKEQAREKAMELLRKMNLEEKADAYPCQLSGGQQQRVAIARALAMDPQILFFDEPTSALDPELTGEVLKVIKNLAEEHMTMVIVTHEMSFARAVSDRVIFMDGGVIVEEGAPEEVFGATKMERTKQFLKNYGQS
;
A
#
# COMPACT_ATOMS: atom_id res chain seq x y z
N MET A 1 11.83 3.29 14.65
CA MET A 1 12.56 2.16 14.02
C MET A 1 12.14 2.10 12.54
N LYS A 2 13.04 1.65 11.61
CA LYS A 2 12.62 1.44 10.21
C LYS A 2 11.85 0.12 10.10
N ILE A 3 10.63 0.18 9.56
CA ILE A 3 9.79 -1.00 9.31
C ILE A 3 10.01 -1.53 7.90
N LEU A 4 10.23 -0.65 6.93
CA LEU A 4 10.52 -0.99 5.54
C LEU A 4 11.81 -0.30 5.10
N GLU A 5 12.68 -1.05 4.42
CA GLU A 5 13.82 -0.50 3.67
C GLU A 5 13.87 -1.18 2.30
N MET A 6 13.99 -0.38 1.28
CA MET A 6 14.22 -0.78 -0.11
C MET A 6 15.48 -0.08 -0.59
N ASN A 7 16.48 -0.85 -1.00
CA ASN A 7 17.77 -0.30 -1.41
C ASN A 7 18.07 -0.71 -2.85
N HIS A 8 18.32 0.27 -3.72
CA HIS A 8 18.73 0.06 -5.11
C HIS A 8 17.79 -0.85 -5.92
N VAL A 9 16.47 -0.76 -5.66
CA VAL A 9 15.46 -1.62 -6.27
C VAL A 9 15.36 -1.36 -7.77
N GLN A 10 15.45 -2.44 -8.53
CA GLN A 10 15.33 -2.44 -9.98
C GLN A 10 14.25 -3.45 -10.43
N LYS A 11 13.47 -3.07 -11.43
CA LYS A 11 12.49 -3.95 -12.07
C LYS A 11 12.30 -3.62 -13.53
N SER A 12 12.38 -4.65 -14.34
CA SER A 12 12.10 -4.60 -15.79
C SER A 12 11.07 -5.65 -16.16
N PHE A 13 10.35 -5.39 -17.22
CA PHE A 13 9.44 -6.36 -17.85
C PHE A 13 9.81 -6.55 -19.31
N ASP A 14 9.63 -7.76 -19.80
CA ASP A 14 9.83 -8.06 -21.22
C ASP A 14 8.72 -7.40 -22.04
N ASN A 15 9.11 -6.68 -23.08
CA ASN A 15 8.17 -6.07 -24.01
C ASN A 15 8.08 -6.95 -25.27
N ALA A 16 6.91 -6.98 -25.94
CA ALA A 16 6.62 -7.78 -27.12
C ALA A 16 7.56 -7.55 -28.33
N LYS A 17 8.54 -6.64 -28.21
CA LYS A 17 9.56 -6.29 -29.24
C LYS A 17 10.98 -6.68 -28.81
N ASP A 18 11.17 -7.72 -27.98
CA ASP A 18 12.48 -8.16 -27.44
C ASP A 18 13.28 -7.05 -26.71
N ALA A 19 12.63 -5.97 -26.30
CA ALA A 19 13.24 -4.89 -25.52
C ALA A 19 12.76 -4.96 -24.07
N LYS A 20 13.67 -4.86 -23.12
CA LYS A 20 13.33 -4.72 -21.69
C LYS A 20 12.80 -3.32 -21.39
N LEU A 21 11.61 -3.24 -20.82
CA LEU A 21 11.06 -2.01 -20.27
C LEU A 21 11.51 -1.87 -18.81
N HIS A 22 12.46 -0.97 -18.56
CA HIS A 22 12.90 -0.64 -17.21
C HIS A 22 11.86 0.23 -16.49
N VAL A 23 11.09 -0.37 -15.58
CA VAL A 23 10.00 0.30 -14.85
C VAL A 23 10.50 0.90 -13.55
N LEU A 24 11.37 0.20 -12.81
CA LEU A 24 12.11 0.74 -11.65
C LEU A 24 13.60 0.69 -12.00
N LYS A 25 14.29 1.84 -11.86
CA LYS A 25 15.66 1.97 -12.37
C LYS A 25 16.72 1.95 -11.27
N ASP A 26 16.43 2.52 -10.13
CA ASP A 26 17.27 2.52 -8.93
C ASP A 26 16.49 3.23 -7.81
N ILE A 27 15.59 2.51 -7.17
CA ILE A 27 14.75 3.09 -6.13
C ILE A 27 15.29 2.71 -4.76
N SER A 28 15.59 3.73 -3.96
CA SER A 28 15.91 3.56 -2.55
C SER A 28 14.95 4.39 -1.71
N LEU A 29 14.28 3.74 -0.76
CA LEU A 29 13.40 4.39 0.21
C LEU A 29 13.34 3.59 1.51
N SER A 30 12.97 4.25 2.59
CA SER A 30 12.69 3.58 3.85
C SER A 30 11.44 4.19 4.49
N VAL A 31 10.74 3.45 5.32
CA VAL A 31 9.57 3.93 6.08
C VAL A 31 9.77 3.58 7.55
N SER A 32 9.61 4.57 8.41
CA SER A 32 9.73 4.43 9.86
C SER A 32 8.41 4.01 10.49
N GLU A 33 8.48 3.45 11.68
CA GLU A 33 7.30 3.14 12.49
C GLU A 33 6.47 4.40 12.76
N GLY A 34 5.16 4.30 12.55
CA GLY A 34 4.22 5.42 12.69
C GLY A 34 4.24 6.42 11.54
N GLU A 35 5.13 6.27 10.54
CA GLU A 35 5.24 7.18 9.40
C GLU A 35 4.18 6.86 8.34
N VAL A 36 3.57 7.91 7.80
CA VAL A 36 2.72 7.87 6.60
C VAL A 36 3.49 8.44 5.42
N ALA A 37 3.88 7.57 4.48
CA ALA A 37 4.56 7.95 3.25
C ALA A 37 3.60 7.85 2.06
N SER A 38 3.33 8.98 1.38
CA SER A 38 2.55 8.96 0.14
C SER A 38 3.44 8.96 -1.09
N VAL A 39 3.15 8.05 -2.02
CA VAL A 39 3.84 7.96 -3.32
C VAL A 39 2.93 8.54 -4.40
N ILE A 40 3.35 9.63 -5.01
CA ILE A 40 2.62 10.35 -6.05
C ILE A 40 3.41 10.37 -7.37
N GLY A 41 2.76 10.69 -8.47
CA GLY A 41 3.39 10.79 -9.78
C GLY A 41 2.45 10.42 -10.93
N PRO A 42 2.86 10.67 -12.18
CA PRO A 42 2.03 10.35 -13.35
C PRO A 42 1.77 8.86 -13.50
N SER A 43 0.73 8.51 -14.27
CA SER A 43 0.48 7.11 -14.65
C SER A 43 1.70 6.57 -15.40
N GLY A 44 2.07 5.31 -15.12
CA GLY A 44 3.24 4.67 -15.70
C GLY A 44 4.59 5.05 -15.07
N SER A 45 4.64 5.85 -14.01
CA SER A 45 5.90 6.20 -13.32
C SER A 45 6.52 5.07 -12.49
N GLY A 46 5.81 3.94 -12.30
CA GLY A 46 6.32 2.78 -11.57
C GLY A 46 5.75 2.60 -10.15
N LYS A 47 4.86 3.48 -9.66
CA LYS A 47 4.32 3.46 -8.28
C LYS A 47 3.73 2.11 -7.86
N SER A 48 2.77 1.58 -8.64
CA SER A 48 2.16 0.28 -8.33
C SER A 48 3.15 -0.88 -8.48
N THR A 49 4.14 -0.76 -9.37
CA THR A 49 5.23 -1.76 -9.48
C THR A 49 6.11 -1.72 -8.24
N LEU A 50 6.46 -0.54 -7.75
CA LEU A 50 7.22 -0.37 -6.49
C LEU A 50 6.47 -1.00 -5.32
N LEU A 51 5.18 -0.71 -5.19
CA LEU A 51 4.34 -1.26 -4.14
C LEU A 51 4.22 -2.80 -4.26
N ARG A 52 4.07 -3.34 -5.47
CA ARG A 52 4.06 -4.80 -5.71
C ARG A 52 5.39 -5.47 -5.38
N CYS A 53 6.52 -4.80 -5.63
CA CYS A 53 7.83 -5.29 -5.18
C CYS A 53 7.92 -5.28 -3.65
N ALA A 54 7.54 -4.19 -3.00
CA ALA A 54 7.50 -4.09 -1.55
C ALA A 54 6.63 -5.20 -0.92
N THR A 55 5.46 -5.50 -1.49
CA THR A 55 4.52 -6.50 -0.96
C THR A 55 4.76 -7.93 -1.46
N LEU A 56 5.92 -8.20 -2.06
CA LEU A 56 6.30 -9.54 -2.55
C LEU A 56 5.29 -10.15 -3.54
N LEU A 57 4.54 -9.31 -4.27
CA LEU A 57 3.67 -9.71 -5.37
C LEU A 57 4.42 -9.76 -6.71
N THR A 58 5.53 -9.05 -6.81
CA THR A 58 6.42 -9.05 -7.96
C THR A 58 7.85 -9.12 -7.46
N GLU A 59 8.64 -10.03 -8.00
CA GLU A 59 10.06 -10.12 -7.67
C GLU A 59 10.83 -8.97 -8.32
N MET A 60 11.74 -8.36 -7.55
CA MET A 60 12.71 -7.38 -8.04
C MET A 60 13.77 -8.07 -8.88
N ASP A 61 14.34 -7.38 -9.85
CA ASP A 61 15.48 -7.89 -10.61
C ASP A 61 16.80 -7.64 -9.87
N GLY A 62 16.90 -6.52 -9.16
CA GLY A 62 18.05 -6.14 -8.34
C GLY A 62 17.64 -5.33 -7.11
N GLY A 63 18.58 -5.16 -6.19
CA GLY A 63 18.39 -4.42 -4.94
C GLY A 63 18.06 -5.30 -3.74
N GLU A 64 17.72 -4.64 -2.63
CA GLU A 64 17.41 -5.27 -1.36
C GLU A 64 16.03 -4.86 -0.86
N LEU A 65 15.37 -5.76 -0.14
CA LEU A 65 14.09 -5.54 0.54
C LEU A 65 14.20 -6.05 1.97
N ILE A 66 13.96 -5.16 2.94
CA ILE A 66 14.13 -5.43 4.37
C ILE A 66 12.88 -4.99 5.11
N TYR A 67 12.39 -5.84 6.00
CA TYR A 67 11.27 -5.57 6.90
C TYR A 67 11.71 -5.74 8.35
N SER A 68 11.63 -4.68 9.17
CA SER A 68 12.02 -4.68 10.58
C SER A 68 13.40 -5.31 10.84
N GLY A 69 14.35 -5.08 9.92
CA GLY A 69 15.70 -5.65 9.96
C GLY A 69 15.85 -7.05 9.35
N GLU A 70 14.75 -7.70 8.95
CA GLU A 70 14.76 -9.02 8.32
C GLU A 70 14.78 -8.90 6.80
N TYR A 71 15.71 -9.57 6.14
CA TYR A 71 15.84 -9.51 4.67
C TYR A 71 14.80 -10.38 3.98
N ALA A 72 13.91 -9.79 3.19
CA ALA A 72 13.09 -10.50 2.23
C ALA A 72 13.89 -10.83 0.95
N ALA A 73 14.78 -9.92 0.54
CA ALA A 73 15.71 -10.11 -0.55
C ALA A 73 17.04 -9.39 -0.27
N LYS A 74 18.14 -10.00 -0.64
CA LYS A 74 19.50 -9.42 -0.59
C LYS A 74 20.07 -9.31 -1.99
N MET A 75 20.89 -8.29 -2.21
CA MET A 75 21.61 -8.13 -3.47
C MET A 75 22.85 -9.03 -3.49
N ASP A 76 23.03 -9.83 -4.52
CA ASP A 76 24.24 -10.63 -4.74
C ASP A 76 25.39 -9.79 -5.34
N ALA A 77 26.56 -10.42 -5.53
CA ALA A 77 27.73 -9.76 -6.09
C ALA A 77 27.55 -9.29 -7.55
N GLN A 78 26.53 -9.78 -8.24
CA GLN A 78 26.15 -9.39 -9.61
C GLN A 78 25.05 -8.33 -9.64
N GLY A 79 24.58 -7.85 -8.46
CA GLY A 79 23.53 -6.85 -8.34
C GLY A 79 22.11 -7.42 -8.46
N LYS A 80 21.94 -8.75 -8.51
CA LYS A 80 20.63 -9.40 -8.62
C LYS A 80 20.01 -9.60 -7.24
N ALA A 81 18.70 -9.44 -7.15
CA ALA A 81 17.94 -9.73 -5.93
C ALA A 81 17.81 -11.24 -5.71
N VAL A 82 18.26 -11.72 -4.55
CA VAL A 82 18.14 -13.10 -4.09
C VAL A 82 17.21 -13.14 -2.89
N TYR A 83 16.09 -13.81 -3.07
CA TYR A 83 15.02 -13.87 -2.05
C TYR A 83 15.34 -14.91 -0.98
N SER A 84 14.95 -14.61 0.25
CA SER A 84 14.99 -15.52 1.39
C SER A 84 14.11 -16.75 1.16
N ASP A 85 14.28 -17.76 1.98
CA ASP A 85 13.50 -18.99 1.88
C ASP A 85 11.98 -18.77 2.15
N LYS A 86 11.18 -19.80 1.81
CA LYS A 86 9.70 -19.71 1.95
C LYS A 86 9.23 -19.49 3.39
N ALA A 87 9.98 -20.00 4.38
CA ALA A 87 9.61 -19.87 5.79
C ALA A 87 9.85 -18.45 6.29
N GLU A 88 10.99 -17.86 5.93
CA GLU A 88 11.30 -16.45 6.22
C GLU A 88 10.35 -15.51 5.50
N LEU A 89 10.10 -15.71 4.20
CA LEU A 89 9.13 -14.92 3.45
C LEU A 89 7.70 -15.01 4.01
N LYS A 90 7.32 -16.17 4.59
CA LYS A 90 6.02 -16.31 5.26
C LYS A 90 5.94 -15.42 6.52
N LYS A 91 7.01 -15.35 7.31
CA LYS A 91 7.08 -14.43 8.47
C LYS A 91 6.99 -12.98 8.03
N ILE A 92 7.78 -12.61 7.01
CA ILE A 92 7.79 -11.23 6.49
C ILE A 92 6.41 -10.83 5.95
N ARG A 93 5.69 -11.73 5.27
CA ARG A 93 4.32 -11.45 4.80
C ARG A 93 3.31 -11.20 5.92
N SER A 94 3.59 -11.60 7.15
CA SER A 94 2.74 -11.26 8.29
C SER A 94 3.00 -9.86 8.86
N ILE A 95 4.08 -9.20 8.45
CA ILE A 95 4.43 -7.85 8.91
C ILE A 95 3.55 -6.80 8.23
N PHE A 96 3.12 -7.03 7.00
CA PHE A 96 2.41 -6.04 6.22
C PHE A 96 1.00 -6.48 5.79
N GLY A 97 0.12 -5.51 5.62
CA GLY A 97 -1.17 -5.65 4.95
C GLY A 97 -1.19 -4.89 3.63
N LEU A 98 -2.00 -5.35 2.68
CA LEU A 98 -2.18 -4.69 1.38
C LEU A 98 -3.66 -4.49 1.09
N VAL A 99 -4.00 -3.25 0.75
CA VAL A 99 -5.32 -2.83 0.28
C VAL A 99 -5.20 -2.48 -1.20
N PHE A 100 -5.91 -3.23 -2.03
CA PHE A 100 -5.88 -3.10 -3.49
C PHE A 100 -6.84 -2.01 -3.99
N GLN A 101 -6.60 -1.53 -5.19
CA GLN A 101 -7.48 -0.66 -5.95
C GLN A 101 -8.87 -1.28 -6.16
N SER A 102 -8.94 -2.56 -6.48
CA SER A 102 -10.17 -3.32 -6.75
C SER A 102 -10.54 -4.21 -5.57
N PHE A 103 -10.91 -3.69 -4.48
CA PHE A 103 -11.37 -4.32 -3.21
C PHE A 103 -10.91 -5.78 -2.94
N ASN A 104 -10.92 -6.66 -3.93
CA ASN A 104 -10.50 -8.06 -3.94
C ASN A 104 -11.11 -8.89 -2.80
N LEU A 105 -12.39 -8.63 -2.49
CA LEU A 105 -13.14 -9.43 -1.52
C LEU A 105 -13.49 -10.79 -2.13
N PHE A 106 -13.55 -11.82 -1.29
CA PHE A 106 -14.04 -13.12 -1.69
C PHE A 106 -15.56 -13.04 -1.91
N PRO A 107 -16.05 -13.13 -3.15
CA PRO A 107 -17.45 -12.83 -3.47
C PRO A 107 -18.44 -13.82 -2.85
N HIS A 108 -17.99 -15.04 -2.58
CA HIS A 108 -18.79 -16.10 -1.97
C HIS A 108 -18.73 -16.13 -0.44
N TYR A 109 -18.00 -15.21 0.18
CA TYR A 109 -17.91 -15.06 1.62
C TYR A 109 -18.74 -13.86 2.06
N SER A 110 -19.43 -13.98 3.20
CA SER A 110 -19.98 -12.81 3.86
C SER A 110 -18.87 -11.84 4.28
N VAL A 111 -19.23 -10.60 4.59
CA VAL A 111 -18.31 -9.60 5.12
C VAL A 111 -17.55 -10.14 6.32
N LEU A 112 -18.25 -10.68 7.30
CA LEU A 112 -17.63 -11.28 8.48
C LEU A 112 -16.66 -12.39 8.13
N LYS A 113 -17.03 -13.28 7.22
CA LYS A 113 -16.17 -14.40 6.80
C LYS A 113 -14.93 -13.90 6.04
N ASN A 114 -15.03 -12.83 5.25
CA ASN A 114 -13.87 -12.20 4.59
C ASN A 114 -12.81 -11.74 5.60
N LEU A 115 -13.22 -11.31 6.79
CA LEU A 115 -12.29 -10.88 7.86
C LEU A 115 -11.80 -12.06 8.71
N MET A 116 -12.65 -13.04 8.97
CA MET A 116 -12.33 -14.16 9.87
C MET A 116 -11.40 -15.19 9.24
N ASP A 117 -11.65 -15.55 7.97
CA ASP A 117 -10.96 -16.67 7.31
C ASP A 117 -9.42 -16.50 7.26
N PRO A 118 -8.86 -15.34 6.89
CA PRO A 118 -7.41 -15.12 6.93
C PRO A 118 -6.81 -15.25 8.35
N GLN A 119 -7.52 -14.78 9.37
CA GLN A 119 -7.07 -14.87 10.76
C GLN A 119 -6.96 -16.33 11.23
N MET A 120 -7.93 -17.15 10.86
CA MET A 120 -7.96 -18.56 11.22
C MET A 120 -6.94 -19.38 10.43
N SER A 121 -6.88 -19.16 9.11
CA SER A 121 -6.03 -19.95 8.21
C SER A 121 -4.55 -19.61 8.28
N VAL A 122 -4.21 -18.34 8.53
CA VAL A 122 -2.81 -17.86 8.53
C VAL A 122 -2.27 -17.67 9.94
N LEU A 123 -3.05 -17.02 10.83
CA LEU A 123 -2.62 -16.73 12.22
C LEU A 123 -2.99 -17.84 13.20
N GLY A 124 -3.82 -18.83 12.80
CA GLY A 124 -4.25 -19.94 13.66
C GLY A 124 -5.18 -19.48 14.81
N ARG A 125 -5.82 -18.30 14.71
CA ARG A 125 -6.78 -17.85 15.72
C ARG A 125 -7.98 -18.77 15.82
N SER A 126 -8.53 -18.90 17.02
CA SER A 126 -9.81 -19.60 17.19
C SER A 126 -10.93 -18.85 16.48
N LYS A 127 -12.03 -19.55 16.21
CA LYS A 127 -13.21 -18.93 15.57
C LYS A 127 -13.77 -17.77 16.40
N GLU A 128 -13.75 -17.91 17.71
CA GLU A 128 -14.22 -16.91 18.67
C GLU A 128 -13.33 -15.66 18.62
N GLN A 129 -12.00 -15.83 18.69
CA GLN A 129 -11.03 -14.74 18.61
C GLN A 129 -11.12 -14.01 17.26
N ALA A 130 -11.20 -14.77 16.16
CA ALA A 130 -11.32 -14.20 14.83
C ALA A 130 -12.62 -13.41 14.65
N ARG A 131 -13.75 -13.90 15.21
CA ARG A 131 -15.04 -13.22 15.19
C ARG A 131 -15.02 -11.94 16.01
N GLU A 132 -14.48 -11.98 17.21
CA GLU A 132 -14.36 -10.79 18.09
C GLU A 132 -13.59 -9.67 17.42
N LYS A 133 -12.38 -9.99 16.91
CA LYS A 133 -11.54 -9.03 16.16
C LYS A 133 -12.24 -8.52 14.90
N ALA A 134 -12.90 -9.39 14.14
CA ALA A 134 -13.62 -8.98 12.95
C ALA A 134 -14.77 -8.02 13.28
N MET A 135 -15.56 -8.29 14.31
CA MET A 135 -16.66 -7.42 14.73
C MET A 135 -16.17 -6.07 15.29
N GLU A 136 -15.04 -6.05 16.01
CA GLU A 136 -14.38 -4.82 16.44
C GLU A 136 -14.03 -3.94 15.23
N LEU A 137 -13.38 -4.52 14.22
CA LEU A 137 -12.99 -3.80 13.01
C LEU A 137 -14.18 -3.34 12.18
N LEU A 138 -15.25 -4.14 12.09
CA LEU A 138 -16.48 -3.75 11.40
C LEU A 138 -17.16 -2.56 12.09
N ARG A 139 -17.17 -2.50 13.44
CA ARG A 139 -17.65 -1.31 14.18
C ARG A 139 -16.79 -0.09 13.86
N LYS A 140 -15.47 -0.24 13.86
CA LYS A 140 -14.54 0.84 13.50
C LYS A 140 -14.79 1.38 12.08
N MET A 141 -15.23 0.51 11.15
CA MET A 141 -15.59 0.88 9.77
C MET A 141 -17.04 1.34 9.60
N ASN A 142 -17.86 1.38 10.66
CA ASN A 142 -19.33 1.62 10.61
C ASN A 142 -20.05 0.62 9.68
N LEU A 143 -19.69 -0.68 9.78
CA LEU A 143 -20.23 -1.76 8.95
C LEU A 143 -20.69 -2.97 9.77
N GLU A 144 -20.94 -2.82 11.08
CA GLU A 144 -21.35 -3.91 11.96
C GLU A 144 -22.63 -4.58 11.47
N GLU A 145 -23.64 -3.78 11.05
CA GLU A 145 -24.91 -4.27 10.51
C GLU A 145 -24.77 -5.02 9.17
N LYS A 146 -23.61 -4.91 8.51
CA LYS A 146 -23.31 -5.58 7.24
C LYS A 146 -22.52 -6.87 7.40
N ALA A 147 -22.31 -7.36 8.63
CA ALA A 147 -21.50 -8.55 8.91
C ALA A 147 -21.90 -9.79 8.09
N ASP A 148 -23.20 -10.00 7.95
CA ASP A 148 -23.74 -11.16 7.21
C ASP A 148 -24.04 -10.88 5.72
N ALA A 149 -23.84 -9.61 5.27
CA ALA A 149 -23.99 -9.23 3.87
C ALA A 149 -22.84 -9.81 3.00
N TYR A 150 -23.11 -9.93 1.71
CA TYR A 150 -22.11 -10.34 0.70
C TYR A 150 -21.59 -9.12 -0.07
N PRO A 151 -20.36 -9.19 -0.66
CA PRO A 151 -19.78 -8.08 -1.41
C PRO A 151 -20.71 -7.45 -2.45
N CYS A 152 -21.51 -8.24 -3.16
CA CYS A 152 -22.46 -7.73 -4.16
C CYS A 152 -23.62 -6.88 -3.58
N GLN A 153 -23.81 -6.91 -2.27
CA GLN A 153 -24.83 -6.15 -1.55
C GLN A 153 -24.27 -4.83 -0.95
N LEU A 154 -23.00 -4.53 -1.21
CA LEU A 154 -22.31 -3.38 -0.66
C LEU A 154 -22.00 -2.34 -1.75
N SER A 155 -22.04 -1.04 -1.39
CA SER A 155 -21.48 0.01 -2.24
C SER A 155 -19.96 -0.16 -2.39
N GLY A 156 -19.35 0.47 -3.41
CA GLY A 156 -17.90 0.44 -3.60
C GLY A 156 -17.13 0.93 -2.36
N GLY A 157 -17.56 2.04 -1.75
CA GLY A 157 -16.95 2.55 -0.52
C GLY A 157 -17.08 1.59 0.67
N GLN A 158 -18.21 0.88 0.79
CA GLN A 158 -18.38 -0.16 1.80
C GLN A 158 -17.45 -1.34 1.54
N GLN A 159 -17.33 -1.80 0.29
CA GLN A 159 -16.41 -2.88 -0.09
C GLN A 159 -14.95 -2.52 0.23
N GLN A 160 -14.54 -1.29 -0.05
CA GLN A 160 -13.20 -0.83 0.26
C GLN A 160 -12.95 -0.76 1.77
N ARG A 161 -13.90 -0.29 2.56
CA ARG A 161 -13.80 -0.31 4.02
C ARG A 161 -13.71 -1.75 4.58
N VAL A 162 -14.42 -2.71 3.99
CA VAL A 162 -14.27 -4.14 4.33
C VAL A 162 -12.87 -4.64 3.96
N ALA A 163 -12.32 -4.23 2.80
CA ALA A 163 -10.96 -4.61 2.40
C ALA A 163 -9.89 -4.05 3.37
N ILE A 164 -10.06 -2.81 3.82
CA ILE A 164 -9.21 -2.19 4.85
C ILE A 164 -9.33 -2.98 6.18
N ALA A 165 -10.56 -3.25 6.64
CA ALA A 165 -10.78 -4.04 7.85
C ALA A 165 -10.17 -5.44 7.78
N ARG A 166 -10.25 -6.11 6.61
CA ARG A 166 -9.62 -7.41 6.39
C ARG A 166 -8.09 -7.35 6.49
N ALA A 167 -7.47 -6.31 5.94
CA ALA A 167 -6.03 -6.11 6.06
C ALA A 167 -5.61 -5.85 7.51
N LEU A 168 -6.37 -5.02 8.24
CA LEU A 168 -6.15 -4.74 9.67
C LEU A 168 -6.36 -5.97 10.57
N ALA A 169 -7.24 -6.90 10.18
CA ALA A 169 -7.52 -8.12 10.95
C ALA A 169 -6.30 -9.04 11.10
N MET A 170 -5.28 -8.85 10.27
CA MET A 170 -4.01 -9.58 10.34
C MET A 170 -2.98 -8.95 11.29
N ASP A 171 -3.33 -7.85 12.00
CA ASP A 171 -2.46 -7.06 12.89
C ASP A 171 -1.12 -6.67 12.22
N PRO A 172 -1.15 -6.05 11.04
CA PRO A 172 0.07 -5.68 10.34
C PRO A 172 0.81 -4.54 11.04
N GLN A 173 2.14 -4.50 10.91
CA GLN A 173 2.97 -3.37 11.37
C GLN A 173 2.98 -2.22 10.34
N ILE A 174 2.71 -2.51 9.07
CA ILE A 174 2.62 -1.52 7.98
C ILE A 174 1.50 -1.89 7.01
N LEU A 175 0.73 -0.90 6.58
CA LEU A 175 -0.29 -1.04 5.54
C LEU A 175 0.15 -0.37 4.24
N PHE A 176 -0.04 -1.09 3.15
CA PHE A 176 0.13 -0.57 1.80
C PHE A 176 -1.25 -0.32 1.17
N PHE A 177 -1.39 0.81 0.49
CA PHE A 177 -2.59 1.18 -0.26
C PHE A 177 -2.22 1.43 -1.72
N ASP A 178 -2.75 0.61 -2.63
CA ASP A 178 -2.59 0.81 -4.09
C ASP A 178 -3.82 1.51 -4.65
N GLU A 179 -3.78 2.83 -4.72
CA GLU A 179 -4.85 3.70 -5.24
C GLU A 179 -6.24 3.38 -4.64
N PRO A 180 -6.41 3.49 -3.32
CA PRO A 180 -7.58 2.94 -2.60
C PRO A 180 -8.93 3.59 -2.98
N THR A 181 -8.94 4.67 -3.73
CA THR A 181 -10.14 5.41 -4.12
C THR A 181 -10.42 5.43 -5.61
N SER A 182 -9.49 4.96 -6.44
CA SER A 182 -9.59 5.09 -7.91
C SER A 182 -10.73 4.29 -8.57
N ALA A 183 -11.28 3.29 -7.86
CA ALA A 183 -12.43 2.51 -8.31
C ALA A 183 -13.76 3.01 -7.71
N LEU A 184 -13.77 4.20 -7.08
CA LEU A 184 -14.92 4.76 -6.37
C LEU A 184 -15.44 6.02 -7.05
N ASP A 185 -16.75 6.23 -6.93
CA ASP A 185 -17.35 7.51 -7.25
C ASP A 185 -16.87 8.60 -6.28
N PRO A 186 -16.80 9.89 -6.71
CA PRO A 186 -16.32 10.99 -5.87
C PRO A 186 -17.03 11.12 -4.52
N GLU A 187 -18.34 10.82 -4.47
CA GLU A 187 -19.13 10.87 -3.23
C GLU A 187 -18.69 9.82 -2.20
N LEU A 188 -18.25 8.64 -2.65
CA LEU A 188 -17.80 7.55 -1.80
C LEU A 188 -16.31 7.65 -1.41
N THR A 189 -15.53 8.39 -2.18
CA THR A 189 -14.11 8.63 -1.94
C THR A 189 -13.86 9.21 -0.55
N GLY A 190 -14.67 10.23 -0.15
CA GLY A 190 -14.52 10.90 1.13
C GLY A 190 -14.63 9.99 2.35
N GLU A 191 -15.49 8.97 2.31
CA GLU A 191 -15.66 8.01 3.41
C GLU A 191 -14.41 7.14 3.60
N VAL A 192 -13.81 6.67 2.50
CA VAL A 192 -12.59 5.85 2.53
C VAL A 192 -11.40 6.67 2.98
N LEU A 193 -11.23 7.89 2.45
CA LEU A 193 -10.14 8.79 2.85
C LEU A 193 -10.22 9.16 4.34
N LYS A 194 -11.44 9.32 4.89
CA LYS A 194 -11.64 9.55 6.33
C LYS A 194 -11.15 8.36 7.17
N VAL A 195 -11.43 7.12 6.72
CA VAL A 195 -10.93 5.92 7.41
C VAL A 195 -9.40 5.89 7.41
N ILE A 196 -8.76 6.15 6.26
CA ILE A 196 -7.30 6.15 6.18
C ILE A 196 -6.69 7.27 7.03
N LYS A 197 -7.33 8.46 7.06
CA LYS A 197 -6.92 9.55 7.94
C LYS A 197 -6.99 9.17 9.42
N ASN A 198 -8.06 8.53 9.86
CA ASN A 198 -8.17 8.05 11.24
C ASN A 198 -7.06 7.04 11.59
N LEU A 199 -6.69 6.17 10.65
CA LEU A 199 -5.54 5.24 10.85
C LEU A 199 -4.21 5.99 10.98
N ALA A 200 -4.01 7.09 10.23
CA ALA A 200 -2.85 7.95 10.38
C ALA A 200 -2.80 8.63 11.77
N GLU A 201 -3.94 9.13 12.26
CA GLU A 201 -4.07 9.72 13.59
C GLU A 201 -3.81 8.70 14.72
N GLU A 202 -4.03 7.40 14.46
CA GLU A 202 -3.68 6.29 15.35
C GLU A 202 -2.22 5.82 15.19
N HIS A 203 -1.39 6.56 14.48
CA HIS A 203 0.02 6.25 14.19
C HIS A 203 0.24 4.91 13.47
N MET A 204 -0.71 4.49 12.63
CA MET A 204 -0.51 3.33 11.77
C MET A 204 0.54 3.65 10.69
N THR A 205 1.58 2.83 10.60
CA THR A 205 2.58 2.97 9.54
C THR A 205 1.96 2.66 8.19
N MET A 206 2.07 3.56 7.22
CA MET A 206 1.41 3.40 5.92
C MET A 206 2.27 3.85 4.74
N VAL A 207 2.14 3.13 3.63
CA VAL A 207 2.58 3.57 2.30
C VAL A 207 1.35 3.68 1.40
N ILE A 208 1.09 4.88 0.87
CA ILE A 208 -0.13 5.17 0.13
C ILE A 208 0.23 5.62 -1.29
N VAL A 209 -0.05 4.79 -2.29
CA VAL A 209 -0.05 5.22 -3.69
C VAL A 209 -1.38 5.90 -3.98
N THR A 210 -1.38 7.17 -4.37
CA THR A 210 -2.63 7.92 -4.58
C THR A 210 -2.49 8.98 -5.65
N HIS A 211 -3.62 9.32 -6.26
CA HIS A 211 -3.82 10.47 -7.13
C HIS A 211 -4.56 11.63 -6.44
N GLU A 212 -4.95 11.46 -5.17
CA GLU A 212 -5.63 12.46 -4.35
C GLU A 212 -4.60 13.38 -3.69
N MET A 213 -4.19 14.45 -4.40
CA MET A 213 -3.10 15.33 -3.94
C MET A 213 -3.43 16.07 -2.64
N SER A 214 -4.67 16.54 -2.49
CA SER A 214 -5.14 17.20 -1.27
C SER A 214 -5.11 16.26 -0.06
N PHE A 215 -5.48 15.00 -0.28
CA PHE A 215 -5.42 13.98 0.75
C PHE A 215 -3.96 13.65 1.13
N ALA A 216 -3.10 13.37 0.13
CA ALA A 216 -1.68 13.11 0.37
C ALA A 216 -1.03 14.24 1.18
N ARG A 217 -1.32 15.51 0.82
CA ARG A 217 -0.85 16.68 1.58
C ARG A 217 -1.33 16.70 3.03
N ALA A 218 -2.57 16.29 3.28
CA ALA A 218 -3.20 16.41 4.59
C ALA A 218 -2.85 15.28 5.57
N VAL A 219 -2.43 14.10 5.07
CA VAL A 219 -2.26 12.92 5.93
C VAL A 219 -0.82 12.42 6.01
N SER A 220 0.05 12.82 5.09
CA SER A 220 1.40 12.27 5.01
C SER A 220 2.39 13.03 5.89
N ASP A 221 3.32 12.29 6.48
CA ASP A 221 4.53 12.86 7.07
C ASP A 221 5.57 13.12 5.98
N ARG A 222 5.59 12.28 4.94
CA ARG A 222 6.49 12.42 3.79
C ARG A 222 5.78 12.08 2.48
N VAL A 223 6.11 12.85 1.45
CA VAL A 223 5.62 12.66 0.08
C VAL A 223 6.81 12.30 -0.81
N ILE A 224 6.64 11.27 -1.63
CA ILE A 224 7.63 10.75 -2.57
C ILE A 224 7.07 10.94 -3.97
N PHE A 225 7.68 11.82 -4.76
CA PHE A 225 7.30 12.02 -6.15
C PHE A 225 8.14 11.14 -7.09
N MET A 226 7.46 10.25 -7.81
CA MET A 226 8.06 9.34 -8.78
C MET A 226 7.72 9.75 -10.20
N ASP A 227 8.73 9.73 -11.08
CA ASP A 227 8.54 9.85 -12.53
C ASP A 227 9.60 9.06 -13.30
N GLY A 228 9.19 8.44 -14.41
CA GLY A 228 10.08 7.69 -15.29
C GLY A 228 10.88 6.56 -14.61
N GLY A 229 10.36 5.99 -13.53
CA GLY A 229 10.98 4.87 -12.80
C GLY A 229 12.04 5.27 -11.77
N VAL A 230 12.10 6.53 -11.38
CA VAL A 230 12.99 7.05 -10.33
C VAL A 230 12.22 7.91 -9.33
N ILE A 231 12.76 8.06 -8.12
CA ILE A 231 12.31 9.08 -7.17
C ILE A 231 12.96 10.41 -7.63
N VAL A 232 12.11 11.38 -7.98
CA VAL A 232 12.57 12.71 -8.44
C VAL A 232 12.73 13.66 -7.27
N GLU A 233 11.82 13.57 -6.30
CA GLU A 233 11.81 14.41 -5.12
C GLU A 233 11.10 13.70 -3.98
N GLU A 234 11.59 13.89 -2.77
CA GLU A 234 10.92 13.47 -1.55
C GLU A 234 11.14 14.49 -0.44
N GLY A 235 10.16 14.64 0.44
CA GLY A 235 10.23 15.60 1.54
C GLY A 235 8.90 15.70 2.28
N ALA A 236 8.84 16.62 3.24
CA ALA A 236 7.60 16.97 3.91
C ALA A 236 6.55 17.48 2.90
N PRO A 237 5.25 17.28 3.16
CA PRO A 237 4.19 17.73 2.24
C PRO A 237 4.33 19.21 1.83
N GLU A 238 4.68 20.09 2.77
CA GLU A 238 4.84 21.53 2.50
C GLU A 238 6.03 21.82 1.58
N GLU A 239 7.07 20.98 1.60
CA GLU A 239 8.22 21.12 0.71
C GLU A 239 7.86 20.70 -0.71
N VAL A 240 7.24 19.51 -0.86
CA VAL A 240 6.92 18.94 -2.18
C VAL A 240 5.77 19.67 -2.85
N PHE A 241 4.68 19.99 -2.13
CA PHE A 241 3.49 20.63 -2.71
C PHE A 241 3.58 22.15 -2.74
N GLY A 242 4.28 22.77 -1.78
CA GLY A 242 4.28 24.22 -1.61
C GLY A 242 5.55 24.92 -2.08
N ALA A 243 6.72 24.28 -1.93
CA ALA A 243 8.03 24.91 -2.14
C ALA A 243 8.98 24.06 -2.99
N THR A 244 8.45 23.14 -3.82
CA THR A 244 9.29 22.27 -4.67
C THR A 244 10.28 23.07 -5.52
N LYS A 245 11.52 22.60 -5.55
CA LYS A 245 12.60 23.16 -6.41
C LYS A 245 12.73 22.40 -7.73
N MET A 246 12.16 21.19 -7.82
CA MET A 246 12.27 20.33 -8.98
C MET A 246 11.28 20.75 -10.06
N GLU A 247 11.76 21.13 -11.23
CA GLU A 247 10.91 21.58 -12.34
C GLU A 247 9.90 20.50 -12.77
N ARG A 248 10.28 19.23 -12.68
CA ARG A 248 9.41 18.13 -13.06
C ARG A 248 8.25 17.98 -12.07
N THR A 249 8.50 18.13 -10.77
CA THR A 249 7.45 18.16 -9.73
C THR A 249 6.50 19.34 -9.95
N LYS A 250 7.04 20.54 -10.22
CA LYS A 250 6.21 21.73 -10.53
C LYS A 250 5.29 21.51 -11.72
N GLN A 251 5.81 20.92 -12.80
CA GLN A 251 5.02 20.62 -14.00
C GLN A 251 3.89 19.64 -13.69
N PHE A 252 4.18 18.60 -12.90
CA PHE A 252 3.17 17.62 -12.47
C PHE A 252 2.08 18.28 -11.63
N LEU A 253 2.45 19.04 -10.61
CA LEU A 253 1.50 19.67 -9.68
C LEU A 253 0.63 20.74 -10.33
N LYS A 254 1.12 21.46 -11.35
CA LYS A 254 0.30 22.42 -12.11
C LYS A 254 -0.95 21.78 -12.72
N ASN A 255 -0.87 20.53 -13.11
CA ASN A 255 -1.99 19.81 -13.71
C ASN A 255 -3.07 19.41 -12.67
N TYR A 256 -2.74 19.42 -11.37
CA TYR A 256 -3.65 19.08 -10.28
C TYR A 256 -4.11 20.28 -9.46
N GLY A 257 -3.50 21.45 -9.62
CA GLY A 257 -3.86 22.71 -8.93
C GLY A 257 -4.90 23.54 -9.66
N GLN A 258 -5.47 23.06 -10.75
CA GLN A 258 -6.52 23.75 -11.53
C GLN A 258 -7.92 23.14 -11.35
N SER A 259 -8.13 22.31 -10.34
CA SER A 259 -9.45 21.72 -10.01
C SER A 259 -9.98 22.27 -8.70
#